data_60866be8e94d70e761f2d07835a449e5
#
_entry.id   60866be8e94d70e761f2d07835a449e5
#
_cell.length_a   1.000
_cell.length_b   1.000
_cell.length_c   1.000
_cell.angle_alpha   90.00
_cell.angle_beta   90.00
_cell.angle_gamma   90.00
#
_symmetry.space_group_name_H-M   'P 1'
#
loop_
_entity.id
_entity.type
_entity.pdbx_description
1 polymer ?
#
loop_
_entity_poly.entity_id
_entity_poly.type
_entity_poly.pdbx_seq_one_letter_code
_entity_poly.pdbx_strand_id
1 'polypeptide(L)'
;MKTKRTLKGHLAKIYAMHWSTDRRHLVSASQDGKLIIWDAYTTNKVHAIPLRSSWVMTCAYSPSGNYVACGGLDNICSIYNLSAREGPTRVARELSGHSGYLSCCRFINDRRILTSSGDMTCVLWDIETGQKITEFADHLGDVMSLSINPLDNNQFVSGACDAFAKLWDIRQQKCTQTFAAHDSDINAIQFFPNGNAFGTGSDDASCRLFDIRADRELQSYTVCDNPYAHDCINH
;
A
#
# COMPACT_ATOMS: atom_id res chain seq x y z
N MET A 1 16.51 -17.69 10.25
CA MET A 1 15.09 -18.17 10.30
C MET A 1 14.94 -19.39 9.41
N LYS A 2 14.13 -20.40 9.81
CA LYS A 2 13.87 -21.58 8.96
C LYS A 2 12.51 -21.37 8.27
N THR A 3 12.48 -21.50 6.94
CA THR A 3 11.23 -21.43 6.14
C THR A 3 10.27 -22.53 6.61
N LYS A 4 9.05 -22.15 6.98
CA LYS A 4 8.02 -23.11 7.40
C LYS A 4 7.15 -23.57 6.24
N ARG A 5 6.81 -22.68 5.32
CA ARG A 5 5.96 -22.93 4.15
C ARG A 5 6.44 -22.11 2.96
N THR A 6 6.20 -22.62 1.76
CA THR A 6 6.46 -21.92 0.51
C THR A 6 5.20 -21.95 -0.34
N LEU A 7 4.75 -20.78 -0.78
CA LEU A 7 3.60 -20.63 -1.68
C LEU A 7 4.13 -20.62 -3.12
N LYS A 8 3.93 -21.72 -3.86
CA LYS A 8 4.44 -21.89 -5.22
C LYS A 8 3.33 -21.72 -6.25
N GLY A 9 3.55 -20.83 -7.22
CA GLY A 9 2.53 -20.70 -8.28
C GLY A 9 2.66 -19.51 -9.20
N HIS A 10 3.32 -18.42 -8.82
CA HIS A 10 3.69 -17.36 -9.74
C HIS A 10 4.84 -17.79 -10.65
N LEU A 11 4.82 -17.31 -11.89
CA LEU A 11 5.80 -17.64 -12.93
C LEU A 11 6.75 -16.48 -13.24
N ALA A 12 6.54 -15.31 -12.59
CA ALA A 12 7.36 -14.13 -12.76
C ALA A 12 7.53 -13.41 -11.41
N LYS A 13 8.18 -12.24 -11.43
CA LYS A 13 8.43 -11.41 -10.24
C LYS A 13 7.11 -11.04 -9.54
N ILE A 14 7.08 -11.15 -8.21
CA ILE A 14 5.99 -10.70 -7.35
C ILE A 14 6.32 -9.27 -6.91
N TYR A 15 5.42 -8.33 -7.20
CA TYR A 15 5.62 -6.91 -6.86
C TYR A 15 4.92 -6.48 -5.60
N ALA A 16 3.80 -7.12 -5.27
CA ALA A 16 3.02 -6.73 -4.09
C ALA A 16 2.37 -7.95 -3.44
N MET A 17 2.15 -7.83 -2.14
CA MET A 17 1.36 -8.78 -1.35
C MET A 17 0.64 -8.05 -0.22
N HIS A 18 -0.51 -8.60 0.19
CA HIS A 18 -1.27 -8.07 1.32
C HIS A 18 -2.03 -9.18 2.05
N TRP A 19 -1.98 -9.16 3.39
CA TRP A 19 -2.71 -10.10 4.22
C TRP A 19 -4.19 -9.72 4.35
N SER A 20 -5.05 -10.73 4.38
CA SER A 20 -6.42 -10.58 4.86
C SER A 20 -6.45 -10.39 6.38
N THR A 21 -7.47 -9.72 6.88
CA THR A 21 -7.71 -9.50 8.32
C THR A 21 -7.91 -10.81 9.09
N ASP A 22 -8.31 -11.90 8.41
CA ASP A 22 -8.48 -13.23 9.00
C ASP A 22 -7.16 -13.92 9.36
N ARG A 23 -6.00 -13.32 9.01
CA ARG A 23 -4.64 -13.83 9.27
C ARG A 23 -4.36 -15.21 8.63
N ARG A 24 -5.20 -15.62 7.69
CA ARG A 24 -5.12 -16.89 6.99
C ARG A 24 -4.90 -16.74 5.50
N HIS A 25 -5.60 -15.81 4.87
CA HIS A 25 -5.50 -15.57 3.44
C HIS A 25 -4.57 -14.41 3.13
N LEU A 26 -3.89 -14.49 2.02
CA LEU A 26 -3.11 -13.39 1.47
C LEU A 26 -3.32 -13.31 -0.05
N VAL A 27 -3.23 -12.10 -0.57
CA VAL A 27 -3.19 -11.83 -2.01
C VAL A 27 -1.78 -11.48 -2.43
N SER A 28 -1.35 -11.96 -3.58
CA SER A 28 -0.09 -11.57 -4.23
C SER A 28 -0.34 -11.18 -5.68
N ALA A 29 0.41 -10.19 -6.17
CA ALA A 29 0.35 -9.66 -7.51
C ALA A 29 1.70 -9.85 -8.21
N SER A 30 1.70 -10.35 -9.43
CA SER A 30 2.91 -10.69 -10.16
C SER A 30 2.88 -10.23 -11.61
N GLN A 31 4.07 -10.03 -12.17
CA GLN A 31 4.30 -9.71 -13.58
C GLN A 31 3.85 -10.85 -14.54
N ASP A 32 3.51 -12.03 -14.01
CA ASP A 32 2.86 -13.09 -14.80
C ASP A 32 1.40 -12.76 -15.18
N GLY A 33 0.91 -11.56 -14.82
CA GLY A 33 -0.44 -11.09 -15.11
C GLY A 33 -1.50 -11.75 -14.24
N LYS A 34 -1.17 -12.14 -13.01
CA LYS A 34 -2.11 -12.80 -12.09
C LYS A 34 -2.10 -12.17 -10.71
N LEU A 35 -3.31 -12.08 -10.13
CA LEU A 35 -3.50 -12.05 -8.68
C LEU A 35 -3.76 -13.48 -8.22
N ILE A 36 -3.04 -13.93 -7.19
CA ILE A 36 -3.30 -15.20 -6.54
C ILE A 36 -3.70 -14.96 -5.10
N ILE A 37 -4.83 -15.52 -4.71
CA ILE A 37 -5.27 -15.60 -3.32
C ILE A 37 -4.86 -16.96 -2.77
N TRP A 38 -4.15 -16.92 -1.64
CA TRP A 38 -3.58 -18.10 -1.00
C TRP A 38 -4.23 -18.35 0.35
N ASP A 39 -4.43 -19.62 0.68
CA ASP A 39 -4.57 -20.07 2.06
C ASP A 39 -3.15 -20.37 2.60
N ALA A 40 -2.66 -19.54 3.50
CA ALA A 40 -1.30 -19.64 4.04
C ALA A 40 -1.10 -20.87 4.94
N TYR A 41 -2.16 -21.48 5.46
CA TYR A 41 -2.06 -22.70 6.28
C TYR A 41 -1.93 -23.95 5.42
N THR A 42 -2.76 -24.06 4.39
CA THR A 42 -2.78 -25.22 3.49
C THR A 42 -1.82 -25.07 2.31
N THR A 43 -1.31 -23.87 2.07
CA THR A 43 -0.49 -23.47 0.90
C THR A 43 -1.24 -23.57 -0.44
N ASN A 44 -2.54 -23.75 -0.41
CA ASN A 44 -3.36 -23.86 -1.60
C ASN A 44 -3.69 -22.49 -2.19
N LYS A 45 -3.86 -22.47 -3.51
CA LYS A 45 -4.45 -21.33 -4.22
C LYS A 45 -5.97 -21.41 -4.05
N VAL A 46 -6.56 -20.36 -3.47
CA VAL A 46 -8.02 -20.22 -3.34
C VAL A 46 -8.59 -19.65 -4.62
N HIS A 47 -7.93 -18.60 -5.16
CA HIS A 47 -8.27 -18.00 -6.45
C HIS A 47 -7.01 -17.69 -7.24
N ALA A 48 -7.11 -17.75 -8.57
CA ALA A 48 -6.10 -17.24 -9.49
C ALA A 48 -6.82 -16.37 -10.54
N ILE A 49 -6.67 -15.05 -10.40
CA ILE A 49 -7.41 -14.06 -11.17
C ILE A 49 -6.48 -13.53 -12.26
N PRO A 50 -6.83 -13.69 -13.56
CA PRO A 50 -6.07 -13.08 -14.63
C PRO A 50 -6.27 -11.55 -14.61
N LEU A 51 -5.17 -10.80 -14.70
CA LEU A 51 -5.17 -9.35 -14.75
C LEU A 51 -5.21 -8.85 -16.18
N ARG A 52 -5.79 -7.68 -16.37
CA ARG A 52 -5.83 -6.98 -17.66
C ARG A 52 -4.44 -6.45 -18.06
N SER A 53 -3.68 -5.96 -17.07
CA SER A 53 -2.28 -5.52 -17.23
C SER A 53 -1.35 -6.38 -16.37
N SER A 54 -0.23 -6.80 -16.92
CA SER A 54 0.81 -7.50 -16.18
C SER A 54 1.71 -6.56 -15.37
N TRP A 55 1.66 -5.26 -15.63
CA TRP A 55 2.46 -4.25 -14.93
C TRP A 55 1.78 -3.79 -13.65
N VAL A 56 1.52 -4.74 -12.75
CA VAL A 56 0.91 -4.51 -11.45
C VAL A 56 1.97 -4.11 -10.44
N MET A 57 1.70 -3.04 -9.67
CA MET A 57 2.61 -2.50 -8.65
C MET A 57 2.06 -2.67 -7.23
N THR A 58 0.74 -2.81 -7.10
CA THR A 58 0.09 -2.87 -5.79
C THR A 58 -1.06 -3.85 -5.76
N CYS A 59 -1.32 -4.41 -4.59
CA CYS A 59 -2.55 -5.14 -4.31
C CYS A 59 -2.99 -4.93 -2.85
N ALA A 60 -4.28 -5.09 -2.62
CA ALA A 60 -4.86 -4.97 -1.29
C ALA A 60 -6.02 -5.95 -1.09
N TYR A 61 -6.18 -6.40 0.15
CA TYR A 61 -7.35 -7.13 0.64
C TYR A 61 -8.28 -6.19 1.39
N SER A 62 -9.59 -6.32 1.18
CA SER A 62 -10.56 -5.53 1.96
C SER A 62 -10.67 -6.05 3.40
N PRO A 63 -11.03 -5.19 4.38
CA PRO A 63 -11.19 -5.60 5.78
C PRO A 63 -12.21 -6.73 5.99
N SER A 64 -13.26 -6.80 5.16
CA SER A 64 -14.25 -7.89 5.21
C SER A 64 -13.76 -9.22 4.65
N GLY A 65 -12.69 -9.20 3.83
CA GLY A 65 -12.24 -10.36 3.07
C GLY A 65 -13.04 -10.65 1.80
N ASN A 66 -14.01 -9.80 1.43
CA ASN A 66 -14.88 -10.02 0.27
C ASN A 66 -14.31 -9.49 -1.04
N TYR A 67 -13.38 -8.52 -0.95
CA TYR A 67 -12.81 -7.85 -2.12
C TYR A 67 -11.30 -7.85 -2.09
N VAL A 68 -10.71 -7.83 -3.29
CA VAL A 68 -9.30 -7.51 -3.50
C VAL A 68 -9.19 -6.42 -4.56
N ALA A 69 -8.16 -5.60 -4.44
CA ALA A 69 -7.84 -4.54 -5.40
C ALA A 69 -6.44 -4.73 -5.94
N CYS A 70 -6.19 -4.24 -7.14
CA CYS A 70 -4.85 -4.10 -7.71
C CYS A 70 -4.78 -2.95 -8.70
N GLY A 71 -3.57 -2.55 -9.05
CA GLY A 71 -3.31 -1.56 -10.08
C GLY A 71 -1.81 -1.39 -10.32
N GLY A 72 -1.46 -0.57 -11.30
CA GLY A 72 -0.08 -0.32 -11.69
C GLY A 72 0.05 0.67 -12.83
N LEU A 73 0.83 0.31 -13.86
CA LEU A 73 1.12 1.19 -15.00
C LEU A 73 -0.08 1.45 -15.94
N ASP A 74 -1.21 0.79 -15.72
CA ASP A 74 -2.46 1.06 -16.43
C ASP A 74 -3.24 2.25 -15.82
N ASN A 75 -2.77 2.82 -14.69
CA ASN A 75 -3.36 3.94 -13.98
C ASN A 75 -4.76 3.66 -13.40
N ILE A 76 -5.20 2.39 -13.39
CA ILE A 76 -6.54 1.97 -12.99
C ILE A 76 -6.46 1.14 -11.71
N CYS A 77 -7.34 1.42 -10.74
CA CYS A 77 -7.56 0.54 -9.61
C CYS A 77 -8.70 -0.43 -9.94
N SER A 78 -8.37 -1.71 -10.12
CA SER A 78 -9.34 -2.77 -10.42
C SER A 78 -9.75 -3.48 -9.14
N ILE A 79 -11.07 -3.56 -8.90
CA ILE A 79 -11.67 -4.21 -7.73
C ILE A 79 -12.30 -5.53 -8.16
N TYR A 80 -12.01 -6.60 -7.43
CA TYR A 80 -12.55 -7.96 -7.66
C TYR A 80 -13.35 -8.41 -6.46
N ASN A 81 -14.56 -8.98 -6.73
CA ASN A 81 -15.40 -9.58 -5.70
C ASN A 81 -15.08 -11.08 -5.57
N LEU A 82 -14.65 -11.50 -4.38
CA LEU A 82 -14.32 -12.91 -4.08
C LEU A 82 -15.52 -13.71 -3.59
N SER A 83 -16.62 -13.05 -3.21
CA SER A 83 -17.83 -13.70 -2.65
C SER A 83 -18.78 -14.24 -3.74
N ALA A 84 -18.51 -13.98 -5.01
CA ALA A 84 -19.31 -14.49 -6.11
C ALA A 84 -19.19 -16.02 -6.15
N ARG A 85 -20.29 -16.72 -5.90
CA ARG A 85 -20.31 -18.19 -5.72
C ARG A 85 -20.21 -18.99 -7.02
N GLU A 86 -20.39 -18.37 -8.18
CA GLU A 86 -20.42 -19.08 -9.47
C GLU A 86 -19.52 -18.38 -10.52
N GLY A 87 -18.67 -19.18 -11.15
CA GLY A 87 -17.83 -18.77 -12.27
C GLY A 87 -16.49 -18.14 -11.90
N PRO A 88 -15.71 -17.70 -12.90
CA PRO A 88 -14.42 -17.06 -12.67
C PRO A 88 -14.61 -15.68 -12.02
N THR A 89 -13.74 -15.35 -11.08
CA THR A 89 -13.73 -14.01 -10.44
C THR A 89 -13.53 -12.94 -11.51
N ARG A 90 -14.50 -12.02 -11.63
CA ARG A 90 -14.49 -10.93 -12.60
C ARG A 90 -14.25 -9.60 -11.90
N VAL A 91 -13.79 -8.61 -12.69
CA VAL A 91 -13.71 -7.22 -12.24
C VAL A 91 -15.11 -6.75 -11.84
N ALA A 92 -15.26 -6.35 -10.58
CA ALA A 92 -16.50 -5.76 -10.06
C ALA A 92 -16.57 -4.27 -10.37
N ARG A 93 -15.42 -3.56 -10.33
CA ARG A 93 -15.30 -2.14 -10.61
C ARG A 93 -13.90 -1.79 -11.09
N GLU A 94 -13.82 -0.88 -12.05
CA GLU A 94 -12.58 -0.19 -12.45
C GLU A 94 -12.67 1.28 -12.04
N LEU A 95 -11.70 1.75 -11.25
CA LEU A 95 -11.61 3.12 -10.79
C LEU A 95 -10.56 3.82 -11.64
N SER A 96 -11.03 4.58 -12.62
CA SER A 96 -10.19 5.32 -13.57
C SER A 96 -10.24 6.81 -13.29
N GLY A 97 -9.10 7.50 -13.43
CA GLY A 97 -9.03 8.95 -13.26
C GLY A 97 -7.72 9.46 -12.68
N HIS A 98 -6.79 8.58 -12.28
CA HIS A 98 -5.39 8.95 -12.14
C HIS A 98 -4.76 9.16 -13.52
N SER A 99 -3.87 10.15 -13.63
CA SER A 99 -3.11 10.44 -14.85
C SER A 99 -1.72 9.78 -14.86
N GLY A 100 -1.27 9.26 -13.72
CA GLY A 100 -0.04 8.50 -13.54
C GLY A 100 -0.30 7.08 -13.03
N TYR A 101 0.75 6.26 -12.96
CA TYR A 101 0.67 4.88 -12.48
C TYR A 101 0.14 4.79 -11.04
N LEU A 102 -0.53 3.68 -10.73
CA LEU A 102 -1.01 3.39 -9.39
C LEU A 102 0.11 2.74 -8.57
N SER A 103 0.62 3.45 -7.57
CA SER A 103 1.72 2.98 -6.72
C SER A 103 1.24 2.16 -5.51
N CYS A 104 0.12 2.58 -4.89
CA CYS A 104 -0.46 1.89 -3.74
C CYS A 104 -1.97 2.01 -3.72
N CYS A 105 -2.64 0.99 -3.15
CA CYS A 105 -4.07 1.03 -2.86
C CYS A 105 -4.34 0.40 -1.50
N ARG A 106 -5.29 0.96 -0.72
CA ARG A 106 -5.70 0.43 0.59
C ARG A 106 -7.18 0.66 0.81
N PHE A 107 -7.90 -0.39 1.18
CA PHE A 107 -9.31 -0.30 1.54
C PHE A 107 -9.47 0.36 2.91
N ILE A 108 -10.37 1.32 3.00
CA ILE A 108 -10.90 1.82 4.29
C ILE A 108 -12.00 0.87 4.77
N ASN A 109 -12.88 0.47 3.86
CA ASN A 109 -13.96 -0.50 4.04
C ASN A 109 -14.37 -1.03 2.65
N ASP A 110 -15.42 -1.85 2.58
CA ASP A 110 -15.90 -2.43 1.31
C ASP A 110 -16.44 -1.41 0.31
N ARG A 111 -16.75 -0.19 0.76
CA ARG A 111 -17.28 0.90 -0.08
C ARG A 111 -16.22 1.93 -0.46
N ARG A 112 -15.17 2.09 0.34
CA ARG A 112 -14.17 3.16 0.15
C ARG A 112 -12.76 2.60 0.05
N ILE A 113 -12.01 3.09 -0.94
CA ILE A 113 -10.59 2.75 -1.13
C ILE A 113 -9.79 4.02 -1.37
N LEU A 114 -8.59 4.07 -0.79
CA LEU A 114 -7.56 5.09 -1.05
C LEU A 114 -6.55 4.54 -2.06
N THR A 115 -6.13 5.39 -2.98
CA THR A 115 -5.06 5.12 -3.94
C THR A 115 -4.02 6.21 -3.91
N SER A 116 -2.77 5.88 -4.20
CA SER A 116 -1.69 6.82 -4.47
C SER A 116 -1.11 6.59 -5.87
N SER A 117 -0.56 7.64 -6.47
CA SER A 117 -0.17 7.62 -7.86
C SER A 117 1.09 8.44 -8.17
N GLY A 118 1.75 8.10 -9.29
CA GLY A 118 2.79 8.90 -9.93
C GLY A 118 2.28 10.24 -10.51
N ASP A 119 0.99 10.54 -10.42
CA ASP A 119 0.45 11.88 -10.70
C ASP A 119 0.55 12.85 -9.52
N MET A 120 1.30 12.50 -8.47
CA MET A 120 1.56 13.28 -7.25
C MET A 120 0.34 13.40 -6.33
N THR A 121 -0.72 12.61 -6.55
CA THR A 121 -1.96 12.69 -5.77
C THR A 121 -2.27 11.39 -5.04
N CYS A 122 -3.06 11.52 -3.95
CA CYS A 122 -3.85 10.42 -3.41
C CYS A 122 -5.33 10.69 -3.68
N VAL A 123 -6.09 9.63 -3.94
CA VAL A 123 -7.52 9.76 -4.22
C VAL A 123 -8.33 8.82 -3.35
N LEU A 124 -9.39 9.34 -2.76
CA LEU A 124 -10.43 8.56 -2.10
C LEU A 124 -11.55 8.27 -3.09
N TRP A 125 -11.92 7.00 -3.22
CA TRP A 125 -12.95 6.54 -4.15
C TRP A 125 -14.14 5.93 -3.42
N ASP A 126 -15.33 6.11 -4.00
CA ASP A 126 -16.52 5.29 -3.73
C ASP A 126 -16.54 4.12 -4.71
N ILE A 127 -16.41 2.90 -4.20
CA ILE A 127 -16.32 1.68 -5.01
C ILE A 127 -17.67 1.38 -5.69
N GLU A 128 -18.80 1.67 -5.03
CA GLU A 128 -20.13 1.39 -5.55
C GLU A 128 -20.44 2.24 -6.77
N THR A 129 -20.13 3.54 -6.71
CA THR A 129 -20.40 4.48 -7.82
C THR A 129 -19.24 4.56 -8.82
N GLY A 130 -18.01 4.21 -8.40
CA GLY A 130 -16.78 4.36 -9.17
C GLY A 130 -16.28 5.81 -9.24
N GLN A 131 -16.82 6.72 -8.41
CA GLN A 131 -16.50 8.14 -8.46
C GLN A 131 -15.40 8.51 -7.46
N LYS A 132 -14.60 9.52 -7.83
CA LYS A 132 -13.71 10.21 -6.88
C LYS A 132 -14.56 10.93 -5.85
N ILE A 133 -14.29 10.69 -4.54
CA ILE A 133 -14.88 11.44 -3.43
C ILE A 133 -14.03 12.68 -3.16
N THR A 134 -12.72 12.49 -3.03
CA THR A 134 -11.76 13.55 -2.69
C THR A 134 -10.42 13.25 -3.32
N GLU A 135 -9.75 14.28 -3.80
CA GLU A 135 -8.38 14.24 -4.28
C GLU A 135 -7.48 15.03 -3.31
N PHE A 136 -6.38 14.42 -2.89
CA PHE A 136 -5.39 14.99 -1.98
C PHE A 136 -4.13 15.32 -2.79
N ALA A 137 -3.97 16.59 -3.14
CA ALA A 137 -2.91 17.10 -4.01
C ALA A 137 -2.10 18.17 -3.27
N ASP A 138 -0.97 17.76 -2.68
CA ASP A 138 -0.04 18.66 -1.98
C ASP A 138 1.40 18.14 -2.03
N HIS A 139 1.62 16.92 -2.55
CA HIS A 139 2.95 16.41 -2.87
C HIS A 139 3.48 17.05 -4.15
N LEU A 140 4.81 17.20 -4.22
CA LEU A 140 5.53 17.76 -5.37
C LEU A 140 6.31 16.69 -6.16
N GLY A 141 6.13 15.43 -5.81
CA GLY A 141 6.70 14.26 -6.48
C GLY A 141 5.73 13.08 -6.44
N ASP A 142 6.05 12.03 -7.18
CA ASP A 142 5.26 10.80 -7.27
C ASP A 142 4.97 10.24 -5.88
N VAL A 143 3.71 9.99 -5.56
CA VAL A 143 3.35 9.36 -4.28
C VAL A 143 3.54 7.86 -4.40
N MET A 144 4.52 7.31 -3.66
CA MET A 144 4.94 5.92 -3.80
C MET A 144 4.18 4.96 -2.89
N SER A 145 3.75 5.42 -1.74
CA SER A 145 3.10 4.56 -0.75
C SER A 145 2.15 5.34 0.15
N LEU A 146 1.14 4.65 0.68
CA LEU A 146 0.24 5.19 1.69
C LEU A 146 -0.11 4.15 2.76
N SER A 147 -0.48 4.61 3.94
CA SER A 147 -0.93 3.77 5.05
C SER A 147 -2.06 4.44 5.81
N ILE A 148 -3.15 3.69 6.06
CA ILE A 148 -4.30 4.17 6.84
C ILE A 148 -4.00 3.98 8.32
N ASN A 149 -4.39 4.96 9.15
CA ASN A 149 -4.28 4.84 10.61
C ASN A 149 -5.19 3.71 11.11
N PRO A 150 -4.64 2.68 11.79
CA PRO A 150 -5.44 1.52 12.22
C PRO A 150 -6.46 1.85 13.33
N LEU A 151 -6.33 2.99 14.01
CA LEU A 151 -7.25 3.43 15.07
C LEU A 151 -8.22 4.53 14.61
N ASP A 152 -7.91 5.26 13.53
CA ASP A 152 -8.80 6.27 12.95
C ASP A 152 -8.76 6.20 11.42
N ASN A 153 -9.73 5.53 10.84
CA ASN A 153 -9.88 5.36 9.40
C ASN A 153 -10.07 6.69 8.62
N ASN A 154 -10.16 7.83 9.32
CA ASN A 154 -10.21 9.15 8.69
C ASN A 154 -8.82 9.79 8.57
N GLN A 155 -7.77 9.12 9.04
CA GLN A 155 -6.39 9.57 8.90
C GLN A 155 -5.58 8.60 8.07
N PHE A 156 -4.71 9.11 7.21
CA PHE A 156 -3.71 8.31 6.51
C PHE A 156 -2.42 9.11 6.32
N VAL A 157 -1.32 8.39 6.13
CA VAL A 157 -0.02 8.98 5.75
C VAL A 157 0.35 8.57 4.34
N SER A 158 1.07 9.43 3.65
CA SER A 158 1.67 9.17 2.34
C SER A 158 3.14 9.54 2.33
N GLY A 159 3.94 8.82 1.54
CA GLY A 159 5.35 9.10 1.28
C GLY A 159 5.58 9.23 -0.22
N ALA A 160 6.38 10.22 -0.62
CA ALA A 160 6.57 10.58 -2.02
C ALA A 160 8.04 10.82 -2.42
N CYS A 161 8.25 10.96 -3.74
CA CYS A 161 9.54 11.30 -4.33
C CYS A 161 9.96 12.76 -4.09
N ASP A 162 9.16 13.55 -3.38
CA ASP A 162 9.55 14.86 -2.86
C ASP A 162 10.29 14.80 -1.52
N ALA A 163 10.61 13.58 -1.02
CA ALA A 163 11.26 13.29 0.26
C ALA A 163 10.41 13.65 1.51
N PHE A 164 9.16 14.04 1.34
CA PHE A 164 8.24 14.35 2.43
C PHE A 164 7.27 13.21 2.71
N ALA A 165 6.98 13.02 4.01
CA ALA A 165 5.82 12.28 4.46
C ALA A 165 4.73 13.26 4.89
N LYS A 166 3.49 12.98 4.53
CA LYS A 166 2.34 13.84 4.84
C LYS A 166 1.27 13.07 5.57
N LEU A 167 0.70 13.68 6.61
CA LEU A 167 -0.48 13.19 7.33
C LEU A 167 -1.72 13.94 6.84
N TRP A 168 -2.75 13.18 6.50
CA TRP A 168 -4.00 13.69 5.93
C TRP A 168 -5.19 13.38 6.83
N ASP A 169 -6.15 14.29 6.87
CA ASP A 169 -7.48 14.04 7.45
C ASP A 169 -8.53 14.04 6.33
N ILE A 170 -9.19 12.90 6.15
CA ILE A 170 -10.21 12.69 5.09
C ILE A 170 -11.41 13.59 5.30
N ARG A 171 -11.80 13.89 6.56
CA ARG A 171 -12.96 14.75 6.88
C ARG A 171 -12.68 16.21 6.52
N GLN A 172 -11.44 16.66 6.77
CA GLN A 172 -11.00 18.01 6.46
C GLN A 172 -10.53 18.16 5.01
N GLN A 173 -10.33 17.04 4.32
CA GLN A 173 -9.87 16.97 2.92
C GLN A 173 -8.54 17.72 2.70
N LYS A 174 -7.64 17.70 3.69
CA LYS A 174 -6.36 18.42 3.63
C LYS A 174 -5.23 17.69 4.33
N CYS A 175 -4.02 18.09 3.99
CA CYS A 175 -2.81 17.77 4.74
C CYS A 175 -2.87 18.49 6.10
N THR A 176 -2.64 17.75 7.18
CA THR A 176 -2.63 18.28 8.55
C THR A 176 -1.21 18.45 9.09
N GLN A 177 -0.28 17.58 8.65
CA GLN A 177 1.13 17.66 9.04
C GLN A 177 2.01 17.25 7.85
N THR A 178 3.19 17.90 7.75
CA THR A 178 4.20 17.59 6.74
C THR A 178 5.52 17.33 7.45
N PHE A 179 6.09 16.15 7.24
CA PHE A 179 7.35 15.74 7.84
C PHE A 179 8.45 15.81 6.76
N ALA A 180 9.51 16.61 7.01
CA ALA A 180 10.74 16.56 6.24
C ALA A 180 11.47 15.27 6.62
N ALA A 181 11.09 14.19 5.96
CA ALA A 181 11.38 12.85 6.42
C ALA A 181 12.74 12.34 5.95
N HIS A 182 13.14 12.68 4.72
CA HIS A 182 14.31 12.08 4.08
C HIS A 182 15.02 13.06 3.15
N ASP A 183 16.20 12.64 2.66
CA ASP A 183 17.00 13.38 1.68
C ASP A 183 16.76 12.87 0.24
N SER A 184 15.96 11.83 0.07
CA SER A 184 15.61 11.22 -1.22
C SER A 184 14.20 10.61 -1.19
N ASP A 185 13.81 9.92 -2.25
CA ASP A 185 12.49 9.35 -2.47
C ASP A 185 12.06 8.44 -1.32
N ILE A 186 10.82 8.61 -0.84
CA ILE A 186 10.21 7.71 0.13
C ILE A 186 9.45 6.62 -0.64
N ASN A 187 9.96 5.39 -0.57
CA ASN A 187 9.38 4.26 -1.29
C ASN A 187 8.34 3.48 -0.48
N ALA A 188 8.40 3.56 0.85
CA ALA A 188 7.51 2.84 1.73
C ALA A 188 7.13 3.67 2.95
N ILE A 189 5.87 3.56 3.37
CA ILE A 189 5.36 4.17 4.60
C ILE A 189 4.32 3.24 5.24
N GLN A 190 4.36 3.09 6.58
CA GLN A 190 3.42 2.25 7.30
C GLN A 190 3.17 2.78 8.71
N PHE A 191 1.90 2.88 9.10
CA PHE A 191 1.53 3.14 10.49
C PHE A 191 1.92 1.99 11.41
N PHE A 192 2.33 2.34 12.61
CA PHE A 192 2.41 1.40 13.73
C PHE A 192 1.00 1.05 14.23
N PRO A 193 0.82 -0.15 14.84
CA PRO A 193 -0.50 -0.60 15.30
C PRO A 193 -1.15 0.31 16.35
N ASN A 194 -0.36 1.12 17.06
CA ASN A 194 -0.86 2.08 18.05
C ASN A 194 -1.45 3.37 17.45
N GLY A 195 -1.37 3.54 16.13
CA GLY A 195 -1.91 4.70 15.39
C GLY A 195 -1.25 6.06 15.69
N ASN A 196 -0.21 6.11 16.53
CA ASN A 196 0.45 7.35 16.93
C ASN A 196 1.80 7.59 16.24
N ALA A 197 2.31 6.57 15.57
CA ALA A 197 3.60 6.62 14.90
C ALA A 197 3.53 5.93 13.54
N PHE A 198 4.44 6.30 12.65
CA PHE A 198 4.64 5.63 11.36
C PHE A 198 6.12 5.52 11.04
N GLY A 199 6.46 4.50 10.28
CA GLY A 199 7.81 4.29 9.75
C GLY A 199 7.86 4.57 8.26
N THR A 200 9.02 5.05 7.79
CA THR A 200 9.32 5.30 6.37
C THR A 200 10.58 4.58 5.95
N GLY A 201 10.68 4.24 4.67
CA GLY A 201 11.89 3.72 4.03
C GLY A 201 12.18 4.49 2.75
N SER A 202 13.45 4.86 2.54
CA SER A 202 13.87 5.78 1.50
C SER A 202 15.10 5.30 0.72
N ASP A 203 15.27 5.86 -0.47
CA ASP A 203 16.47 5.72 -1.31
C ASP A 203 17.71 6.39 -0.71
N ASP A 204 17.56 7.21 0.36
CA ASP A 204 18.69 7.73 1.15
C ASP A 204 19.37 6.65 2.02
N ALA A 205 19.01 5.37 1.84
CA ALA A 205 19.48 4.21 2.58
C ALA A 205 19.14 4.25 4.08
N SER A 206 18.09 4.98 4.47
CA SER A 206 17.61 5.02 5.83
C SER A 206 16.14 4.61 5.97
N CYS A 207 15.80 4.09 7.16
CA CYS A 207 14.43 3.99 7.64
C CYS A 207 14.26 4.93 8.81
N ARG A 208 13.15 5.65 8.90
CA ARG A 208 12.89 6.60 9.98
C ARG A 208 11.54 6.36 10.63
N LEU A 209 11.44 6.73 11.90
CA LEU A 209 10.26 6.60 12.73
C LEU A 209 9.79 7.99 13.19
N PHE A 210 8.50 8.28 13.01
CA PHE A 210 7.88 9.58 13.35
C PHE A 210 6.72 9.38 14.32
N ASP A 211 6.56 10.31 15.27
CA ASP A 211 5.38 10.43 16.15
C ASP A 211 4.50 11.58 15.65
N ILE A 212 3.24 11.28 15.30
CA ILE A 212 2.29 12.27 14.77
C ILE A 212 1.81 13.27 15.83
N ARG A 213 1.86 12.91 17.13
CA ARG A 213 1.44 13.78 18.23
C ARG A 213 2.54 14.79 18.60
N ALA A 214 3.79 14.35 18.53
CA ALA A 214 4.95 15.16 18.84
C ALA A 214 5.45 15.95 17.61
N ASP A 215 4.91 15.65 16.42
CA ASP A 215 5.29 16.25 15.13
C ASP A 215 6.81 16.22 14.89
N ARG A 216 7.43 15.06 15.16
CA ARG A 216 8.90 14.91 15.06
C ARG A 216 9.34 13.48 14.74
N GLU A 217 10.56 13.38 14.22
CA GLU A 217 11.31 12.13 14.13
C GLU A 217 11.66 11.63 15.54
N LEU A 218 11.43 10.34 15.77
CA LEU A 218 11.82 9.63 16.99
C LEU A 218 13.16 8.94 16.84
N GLN A 219 13.41 8.32 15.67
CA GLN A 219 14.58 7.49 15.42
C GLN A 219 14.88 7.39 13.93
N SER A 220 16.16 7.37 13.59
CA SER A 220 16.69 7.04 12.27
C SER A 220 17.52 5.76 12.32
N TYR A 221 17.34 4.91 11.32
CA TYR A 221 18.07 3.66 11.14
C TYR A 221 18.76 3.71 9.78
N THR A 222 20.08 3.80 9.77
CA THR A 222 20.89 3.83 8.54
C THR A 222 21.65 2.52 8.37
N VAL A 223 21.82 2.08 7.13
CA VAL A 223 22.70 0.96 6.82
C VAL A 223 24.14 1.49 6.85
N CYS A 224 24.95 1.05 7.80
CA CYS A 224 26.37 1.36 7.81
C CYS A 224 27.08 0.51 6.75
N ASP A 225 27.55 1.12 5.67
CA ASP A 225 28.33 0.46 4.60
C ASP A 225 29.74 0.02 5.03
N ASN A 226 30.06 0.13 6.32
CA ASN A 226 31.37 -0.27 6.81
C ASN A 226 31.34 -1.70 7.42
N PRO A 227 31.87 -2.72 6.72
CA PRO A 227 31.91 -4.09 7.23
C PRO A 227 32.74 -4.28 8.52
N TYR A 228 33.42 -3.22 8.99
CA TYR A 228 34.24 -3.22 10.22
C TYR A 228 33.64 -2.37 11.34
N ALA A 229 32.48 -1.74 11.15
CA ALA A 229 31.86 -0.93 12.20
C ALA A 229 30.97 -1.81 13.10
N HIS A 230 31.56 -2.40 14.13
CA HIS A 230 30.84 -3.05 15.24
C HIS A 230 30.06 -2.06 16.14
N ASP A 231 30.09 -0.76 15.84
CA ASP A 231 29.59 0.29 16.72
C ASP A 231 28.21 0.87 16.33
N CYS A 232 27.55 0.36 15.28
CA CYS A 232 26.25 0.89 14.85
C CYS A 232 25.04 0.34 15.63
N ILE A 233 25.24 -0.43 16.72
CA ILE A 233 24.15 -1.06 17.48
C ILE A 233 23.90 -0.41 18.86
N ASN A 234 24.68 0.58 19.25
CA ASN A 234 24.61 1.17 20.59
C ASN A 234 24.37 2.68 20.59
N HIS A 235 23.23 3.12 20.05
CA HIS A 235 22.65 4.42 20.45
C HIS A 235 21.13 4.39 20.34
#